data_d38868833de37df30f999eb82773fe77
#
_entry.id   d38868833de37df30f999eb82773fe77
#
_cell.length_a   1.000
_cell.length_b   1.000
_cell.length_c   1.000
_cell.angle_alpha   90.00
_cell.angle_beta   90.00
_cell.angle_gamma   90.00
#
_symmetry.space_group_name_H-M   'P 1'
#
loop_
_entity.id
_entity.type
_entity.pdbx_description
1 polymer ?
#
loop_
_entity_poly.entity_id
_entity_poly.type
_entity_poly.pdbx_seq_one_letter_code
_entity_poly.pdbx_strand_id
1 'polypeptide(L)'
;MAGAAPGLVPVIKGNGYGYGLSRLAQESADLGVDTIAVGTAREVSEVREQFPGDIVILHPWEASSDVARELAADDRVITTVSRADDLARISELVSRPRVLIEVLTSMQRHGLRPDDLDRVPTLLERLRVEGWTIHLPLLADGRYAEAERLARAALEAVPAPLWFSHLPPEEASALARQLGGAEGDPVPVRLRMGTRLWLGDESARATMATVLDVHPIRRGERAGYRQRVCPADGWIVVMAGGTSHGIGMEAPTSATTLRQRAIAMATGSLGAAGLALSPYTINGKKRWFLEPPHMLSSLIFLPRKEKPPAVGDELPVELRLTTATVDEIVTS
;
A
#
# COMPACT_ATOMS: atom_id res chain seq x y z
N MET A 1 1.93 -12.96 -23.00
CA MET A 1 2.09 -12.41 -21.63
C MET A 1 3.57 -12.40 -21.31
N ALA A 2 4.13 -11.24 -20.98
CA ALA A 2 5.49 -11.20 -20.43
C ALA A 2 5.41 -11.85 -19.05
N GLY A 3 6.16 -12.93 -18.84
CA GLY A 3 6.24 -13.59 -17.54
C GLY A 3 6.78 -12.62 -16.48
N ALA A 4 6.46 -12.85 -15.20
CA ALA A 4 6.98 -12.05 -14.10
C ALA A 4 8.50 -12.03 -14.10
N ALA A 5 9.09 -10.91 -13.72
CA ALA A 5 10.54 -10.83 -13.53
C ALA A 5 10.97 -11.84 -12.46
N PRO A 6 12.09 -12.55 -12.66
CA PRO A 6 12.58 -13.52 -11.68
C PRO A 6 12.70 -12.89 -10.28
N GLY A 7 12.18 -13.57 -9.26
CA GLY A 7 12.21 -13.11 -7.88
C GLY A 7 11.20 -12.00 -7.51
N LEU A 8 10.25 -11.69 -8.39
CA LEU A 8 9.16 -10.76 -8.06
C LEU A 8 8.24 -11.38 -7.00
N VAL A 9 7.95 -10.58 -5.96
CA VAL A 9 6.98 -10.89 -4.90
C VAL A 9 5.95 -9.75 -4.85
N PRO A 10 4.78 -9.92 -5.47
CA PRO A 10 3.69 -8.95 -5.38
C PRO A 10 3.26 -8.74 -3.93
N VAL A 11 3.19 -7.47 -3.51
CA VAL A 11 2.66 -7.09 -2.20
C VAL A 11 1.20 -6.72 -2.38
N ILE A 12 0.31 -7.47 -1.74
CA ILE A 12 -1.14 -7.28 -1.75
C ILE A 12 -1.62 -7.16 -0.31
N LYS A 13 -1.92 -5.96 0.15
CA LYS A 13 -2.22 -5.69 1.56
C LYS A 13 -3.26 -4.59 1.74
N GLY A 14 -3.87 -4.54 2.92
CA GLY A 14 -4.87 -3.55 3.27
C GLY A 14 -6.09 -3.66 2.37
N ASN A 15 -6.46 -2.56 1.70
CA ASN A 15 -7.57 -2.54 0.74
C ASN A 15 -7.20 -3.10 -0.66
N GLY A 16 -6.05 -3.79 -0.81
CA GLY A 16 -5.62 -4.29 -2.11
C GLY A 16 -5.38 -3.17 -3.13
N TYR A 17 -4.85 -2.01 -2.69
CA TYR A 17 -4.61 -0.85 -3.56
C TYR A 17 -5.85 -0.37 -4.33
N GLY A 18 -7.04 -0.57 -3.76
CA GLY A 18 -8.33 -0.26 -4.36
C GLY A 18 -8.92 -1.36 -5.24
N TYR A 19 -8.16 -2.43 -5.50
CA TYR A 19 -8.62 -3.56 -6.32
C TYR A 19 -9.15 -4.74 -5.50
N GLY A 20 -8.95 -4.74 -4.18
CA GLY A 20 -9.25 -5.86 -3.30
C GLY A 20 -8.17 -6.94 -3.28
N LEU A 21 -8.09 -7.68 -2.18
CA LEU A 21 -7.03 -8.68 -1.97
C LEU A 21 -7.22 -9.90 -2.88
N SER A 22 -8.44 -10.44 -2.96
CA SER A 22 -8.77 -11.63 -3.76
C SER A 22 -8.42 -11.42 -5.24
N ARG A 23 -8.76 -10.24 -5.81
CA ARG A 23 -8.44 -9.94 -7.20
C ARG A 23 -6.92 -9.88 -7.42
N LEU A 24 -6.19 -9.17 -6.57
CA LEU A 24 -4.74 -9.08 -6.72
C LEU A 24 -4.03 -10.41 -6.49
N ALA A 25 -4.61 -11.30 -5.67
CA ALA A 25 -4.14 -12.67 -5.51
C ALA A 25 -4.29 -13.46 -6.82
N GLN A 26 -5.44 -13.36 -7.48
CA GLN A 26 -5.68 -13.97 -8.80
C GLN A 26 -4.73 -13.40 -9.86
N GLU A 27 -4.61 -12.08 -9.96
CA GLU A 27 -3.68 -11.43 -10.92
C GLU A 27 -2.22 -11.87 -10.66
N SER A 28 -1.85 -12.09 -9.39
CA SER A 28 -0.52 -12.60 -9.03
C SER A 28 -0.33 -14.06 -9.49
N ALA A 29 -1.37 -14.89 -9.39
CA ALA A 29 -1.34 -16.25 -9.93
C ALA A 29 -1.21 -16.26 -11.46
N ASP A 30 -1.93 -15.37 -12.14
CA ASP A 30 -1.87 -15.21 -13.60
C ASP A 30 -0.52 -14.68 -14.08
N LEU A 31 0.18 -13.88 -13.27
CA LEU A 31 1.57 -13.49 -13.50
C LEU A 31 2.57 -14.66 -13.38
N GLY A 32 2.16 -15.80 -12.82
CA GLY A 32 2.99 -16.98 -12.65
C GLY A 32 4.07 -16.83 -11.55
N VAL A 33 3.87 -15.95 -10.56
CA VAL A 33 4.78 -15.85 -9.41
C VAL A 33 4.54 -17.00 -8.43
N ASP A 34 5.58 -17.41 -7.72
CA ASP A 34 5.54 -18.50 -6.73
C ASP A 34 5.16 -18.02 -5.34
N THR A 35 5.23 -16.71 -5.09
CA THR A 35 5.08 -16.12 -3.75
C THR A 35 4.42 -14.74 -3.83
N ILE A 36 3.49 -14.48 -2.92
CA ILE A 36 2.92 -13.14 -2.67
C ILE A 36 3.19 -12.70 -1.23
N ALA A 37 3.02 -11.41 -0.96
CA ALA A 37 3.15 -10.88 0.40
C ALA A 37 1.88 -10.11 0.80
N VAL A 38 1.30 -10.49 1.94
CA VAL A 38 0.15 -9.80 2.57
C VAL A 38 0.60 -8.92 3.73
N GLY A 39 -0.23 -8.00 4.17
CA GLY A 39 0.07 -7.12 5.29
C GLY A 39 0.04 -7.85 6.62
N THR A 40 -1.07 -8.50 6.93
CA THR A 40 -1.34 -9.12 8.24
C THR A 40 -1.73 -10.58 8.11
N ALA A 41 -1.64 -11.32 9.22
CA ALA A 41 -2.07 -12.71 9.30
C ALA A 41 -3.57 -12.92 8.93
N ARG A 42 -4.40 -11.93 9.21
CA ARG A 42 -5.85 -12.00 8.93
C ARG A 42 -6.16 -11.93 7.43
N GLU A 43 -5.29 -11.36 6.63
CA GLU A 43 -5.46 -11.24 5.17
C GLU A 43 -5.17 -12.57 4.43
N VAL A 44 -4.49 -13.52 5.09
CA VAL A 44 -4.12 -14.81 4.48
C VAL A 44 -5.34 -15.61 4.02
N SER A 45 -6.41 -15.64 4.80
CA SER A 45 -7.61 -16.40 4.45
C SER A 45 -8.27 -15.91 3.16
N GLU A 46 -8.27 -14.59 2.93
CA GLU A 46 -8.88 -13.97 1.74
C GLU A 46 -8.10 -14.28 0.45
N VAL A 47 -6.76 -14.34 0.53
CA VAL A 47 -5.93 -14.52 -0.67
C VAL A 47 -5.65 -16.00 -0.99
N ARG A 48 -5.75 -16.88 0.00
CA ARG A 48 -5.37 -18.29 -0.09
C ARG A 48 -6.14 -19.08 -1.13
N GLU A 49 -7.40 -18.74 -1.35
CA GLU A 49 -8.27 -19.43 -2.30
C GLU A 49 -7.90 -19.09 -3.76
N GLN A 50 -7.39 -17.90 -3.99
CA GLN A 50 -7.06 -17.37 -5.31
C GLN A 50 -5.58 -17.57 -5.68
N PHE A 51 -4.72 -17.85 -4.70
CA PHE A 51 -3.28 -17.98 -4.94
C PHE A 51 -2.75 -19.31 -4.41
N PRO A 52 -2.21 -20.19 -5.28
CA PRO A 52 -1.75 -21.52 -4.89
C PRO A 52 -0.36 -21.56 -4.25
N GLY A 53 0.45 -20.51 -4.41
CA GLY A 53 1.84 -20.42 -3.97
C GLY A 53 2.03 -20.06 -2.51
N ASP A 54 3.23 -19.64 -2.16
CA ASP A 54 3.63 -19.24 -0.81
C ASP A 54 3.10 -17.84 -0.47
N ILE A 55 2.75 -17.63 0.80
CA ILE A 55 2.21 -16.37 1.30
C ILE A 55 3.11 -15.84 2.42
N VAL A 56 3.73 -14.68 2.20
CA VAL A 56 4.53 -13.98 3.22
C VAL A 56 3.63 -13.01 4.00
N ILE A 57 3.69 -13.09 5.32
CA ILE A 57 3.06 -12.11 6.21
C ILE A 57 4.09 -11.03 6.54
N LEU A 58 3.82 -9.77 6.15
CA LEU A 58 4.75 -8.63 6.33
C LEU A 58 4.73 -8.06 7.75
N HIS A 59 3.58 -8.13 8.43
CA HIS A 59 3.49 -7.70 9.83
C HIS A 59 4.34 -8.64 10.70
N PRO A 60 5.20 -8.08 11.59
CA PRO A 60 6.00 -8.92 12.48
C PRO A 60 5.15 -9.88 13.29
N TRP A 61 5.64 -11.10 13.41
CA TRP A 61 4.95 -12.13 14.19
C TRP A 61 4.80 -11.73 15.66
N GLU A 62 3.64 -12.06 16.21
CA GLU A 62 3.30 -11.78 17.61
C GLU A 62 2.79 -13.05 18.29
N ALA A 63 3.43 -13.44 19.39
CA ALA A 63 3.03 -14.61 20.19
C ALA A 63 1.62 -14.46 20.80
N SER A 64 1.11 -13.25 20.97
CA SER A 64 -0.22 -12.95 21.50
C SER A 64 -1.36 -13.21 20.49
N SER A 65 -1.05 -13.32 19.21
CA SER A 65 -2.03 -13.54 18.15
C SER A 65 -2.22 -15.04 17.88
N ASP A 66 -3.41 -15.58 18.17
CA ASP A 66 -3.74 -16.98 17.88
C ASP A 66 -3.64 -17.29 16.40
N VAL A 67 -4.15 -16.39 15.54
CA VAL A 67 -4.08 -16.54 14.08
C VAL A 67 -2.63 -16.57 13.59
N ALA A 68 -1.76 -15.70 14.14
CA ALA A 68 -0.35 -15.69 13.75
C ALA A 68 0.38 -16.97 14.18
N ARG A 69 0.02 -17.54 15.33
CA ARG A 69 0.57 -18.82 15.79
C ARG A 69 0.13 -19.99 14.93
N GLU A 70 -1.16 -20.05 14.60
CA GLU A 70 -1.72 -21.09 13.73
C GLU A 70 -1.07 -21.05 12.34
N LEU A 71 -1.00 -19.87 11.73
CA LEU A 71 -0.42 -19.69 10.40
C LEU A 71 1.09 -19.94 10.35
N ALA A 72 1.81 -19.75 11.45
CA ALA A 72 3.24 -20.07 11.51
C ALA A 72 3.52 -21.57 11.38
N ALA A 73 2.53 -22.43 11.62
CA ALA A 73 2.60 -23.88 11.44
C ALA A 73 2.21 -24.33 10.01
N ASP A 74 1.74 -23.42 9.17
CA ASP A 74 1.31 -23.71 7.81
C ASP A 74 2.51 -23.71 6.84
N ASP A 75 2.70 -24.81 6.10
CA ASP A 75 3.82 -24.97 5.17
C ASP A 75 3.81 -23.99 3.98
N ARG A 76 2.69 -23.37 3.69
CA ARG A 76 2.57 -22.34 2.63
C ARG A 76 2.76 -20.92 3.16
N VAL A 77 2.92 -20.75 4.46
CA VAL A 77 3.04 -19.43 5.07
C VAL A 77 4.47 -19.16 5.51
N ILE A 78 4.98 -18.00 5.14
CA ILE A 78 6.28 -17.50 5.57
C ILE A 78 6.03 -16.32 6.52
N THR A 79 6.47 -16.45 7.74
CA THR A 79 6.22 -15.47 8.81
C THR A 79 7.40 -14.50 8.94
N THR A 80 7.16 -13.20 8.91
CA THR A 80 8.21 -12.21 9.18
C THR A 80 8.47 -12.10 10.68
N VAL A 81 9.73 -12.19 11.08
CA VAL A 81 10.16 -12.00 12.46
C VAL A 81 11.16 -10.85 12.54
N SER A 82 10.89 -9.89 13.43
CA SER A 82 11.61 -8.61 13.51
C SER A 82 12.27 -8.37 14.87
N ARG A 83 12.17 -9.32 15.80
CA ARG A 83 12.78 -9.26 17.14
C ARG A 83 13.46 -10.57 17.47
N ALA A 84 14.64 -10.49 18.08
CA ALA A 84 15.41 -11.68 18.45
C ALA A 84 14.67 -12.58 19.44
N ASP A 85 13.93 -12.00 20.38
CA ASP A 85 13.16 -12.77 21.36
C ASP A 85 11.96 -13.49 20.72
N ASP A 86 11.38 -12.93 19.65
CA ASP A 86 10.31 -13.58 18.90
C ASP A 86 10.84 -14.75 18.05
N LEU A 87 12.08 -14.70 17.56
CA LEU A 87 12.73 -15.85 16.91
C LEU A 87 12.85 -17.04 17.85
N ALA A 88 13.31 -16.80 19.08
CA ALA A 88 13.37 -17.85 20.10
C ALA A 88 11.96 -18.36 20.41
N ARG A 89 11.01 -17.46 20.65
CA ARG A 89 9.65 -17.80 21.02
C ARG A 89 8.90 -18.59 19.96
N ILE A 90 8.99 -18.19 18.70
CA ILE A 90 8.32 -18.93 17.61
C ILE A 90 8.91 -20.32 17.45
N SER A 91 10.22 -20.49 17.63
CA SER A 91 10.91 -21.78 17.56
C SER A 91 10.54 -22.73 18.70
N GLU A 92 10.04 -22.20 19.81
CA GLU A 92 9.52 -22.99 20.94
C GLU A 92 8.07 -23.41 20.75
N LEU A 93 7.27 -22.53 20.13
CA LEU A 93 5.82 -22.71 20.00
C LEU A 93 5.41 -23.46 18.73
N VAL A 94 6.24 -23.40 17.68
CA VAL A 94 5.94 -23.99 16.38
C VAL A 94 7.11 -24.83 15.91
N SER A 95 6.83 -26.04 15.40
CA SER A 95 7.86 -26.94 14.90
C SER A 95 8.35 -26.47 13.52
N ARG A 96 9.61 -26.03 13.46
CA ARG A 96 10.30 -25.59 12.23
C ARG A 96 9.51 -24.61 11.37
N PRO A 97 9.04 -23.47 11.93
CA PRO A 97 8.30 -22.50 11.16
C PRO A 97 9.17 -21.92 10.03
N ARG A 98 8.52 -21.57 8.91
CA ARG A 98 9.14 -20.83 7.82
C ARG A 98 9.22 -19.35 8.18
N VAL A 99 10.43 -18.81 8.25
CA VAL A 99 10.63 -17.44 8.71
C VAL A 99 11.41 -16.59 7.71
N LEU A 100 10.96 -15.34 7.58
CA LEU A 100 11.69 -14.26 6.94
C LEU A 100 12.19 -13.32 8.04
N ILE A 101 13.49 -13.14 8.17
CA ILE A 101 14.08 -12.37 9.26
C ILE A 101 14.30 -10.93 8.80
N GLU A 102 13.66 -9.98 9.48
CA GLU A 102 13.75 -8.56 9.11
C GLU A 102 14.96 -7.90 9.78
N VAL A 103 15.77 -7.21 8.98
CA VAL A 103 16.92 -6.43 9.43
C VAL A 103 16.49 -4.96 9.59
N LEU A 104 16.86 -4.34 10.70
CA LEU A 104 16.54 -2.96 10.99
C LEU A 104 17.28 -2.01 10.03
N THR A 105 16.53 -1.18 9.32
CA THR A 105 17.04 -0.17 8.41
C THR A 105 16.98 1.23 9.03
N SER A 106 17.48 2.23 8.31
CA SER A 106 17.38 3.65 8.68
C SER A 106 15.93 4.14 8.85
N MET A 107 14.92 3.39 8.39
CA MET A 107 13.51 3.66 8.69
C MET A 107 13.16 3.55 10.18
N GLN A 108 13.96 2.83 10.98
CA GLN A 108 13.74 2.64 12.42
C GLN A 108 12.32 2.11 12.76
N ARG A 109 11.78 1.23 11.91
CA ARG A 109 10.42 0.73 12.08
C ARG A 109 10.37 -0.65 12.75
N HIS A 110 10.91 -1.65 12.07
CA HIS A 110 10.98 -3.04 12.49
C HIS A 110 12.32 -3.64 12.06
N GLY A 111 12.74 -4.71 12.70
CA GLY A 111 13.92 -5.50 12.33
C GLY A 111 14.89 -5.73 13.48
N LEU A 112 15.68 -6.80 13.37
CA LEU A 112 16.81 -7.08 14.24
C LEU A 112 17.89 -6.03 13.98
N ARG A 113 18.50 -5.55 15.04
CA ARG A 113 19.68 -4.70 14.91
C ARG A 113 20.83 -5.52 14.33
N PRO A 114 21.75 -4.92 13.56
CA PRO A 114 22.90 -5.65 13.02
C PRO A 114 23.70 -6.41 14.09
N ASP A 115 23.80 -5.85 15.30
CA ASP A 115 24.50 -6.45 16.44
C ASP A 115 23.80 -7.68 17.05
N ASP A 116 22.51 -7.91 16.71
CA ASP A 116 21.72 -9.05 17.19
C ASP A 116 21.63 -10.20 16.16
N LEU A 117 22.21 -10.05 14.98
CA LEU A 117 22.11 -11.04 13.90
C LEU A 117 22.86 -12.33 14.22
N ASP A 118 23.88 -12.27 15.05
CA ASP A 118 24.67 -13.42 15.54
C ASP A 118 23.87 -14.41 16.39
N ARG A 119 22.71 -14.00 16.88
CA ARG A 119 21.78 -14.87 17.63
C ARG A 119 21.05 -15.87 16.72
N VAL A 120 20.88 -15.54 15.43
CA VAL A 120 20.11 -16.36 14.47
C VAL A 120 20.73 -17.75 14.25
N PRO A 121 22.06 -17.90 14.07
CA PRO A 121 22.69 -19.20 13.86
C PRO A 121 22.36 -20.24 14.94
N THR A 122 22.16 -19.81 16.18
CA THR A 122 21.87 -20.71 17.32
C THR A 122 20.47 -21.34 17.25
N LEU A 123 19.60 -20.83 16.36
CA LEU A 123 18.20 -21.26 16.23
C LEU A 123 17.91 -21.99 14.90
N LEU A 124 18.90 -22.15 14.02
CA LEU A 124 18.72 -22.70 12.67
C LEU A 124 18.12 -24.11 12.64
N GLU A 125 18.45 -24.96 13.60
CA GLU A 125 17.89 -26.31 13.65
C GLU A 125 16.37 -26.33 13.90
N ARG A 126 15.86 -25.26 14.52
CA ARG A 126 14.46 -25.10 14.88
C ARG A 126 13.65 -24.26 13.91
N LEU A 127 14.31 -23.59 12.95
CA LEU A 127 13.70 -22.66 12.00
C LEU A 127 13.99 -23.10 10.56
N ARG A 128 13.09 -22.76 9.64
CA ARG A 128 13.37 -22.74 8.19
C ARG A 128 13.52 -21.28 7.76
N VAL A 129 14.76 -20.82 7.65
CA VAL A 129 15.05 -19.44 7.26
C VAL A 129 14.90 -19.32 5.74
N GLU A 130 13.84 -18.64 5.28
CA GLU A 130 13.54 -18.40 3.87
C GLU A 130 14.30 -17.19 3.31
N GLY A 131 14.90 -16.39 4.17
CA GLY A 131 15.75 -15.27 3.79
C GLY A 131 15.78 -14.13 4.79
N TRP A 132 16.55 -13.13 4.43
CA TRP A 132 16.65 -11.83 5.11
C TRP A 132 15.80 -10.80 4.40
N THR A 133 14.98 -10.06 5.12
CA THR A 133 14.17 -8.99 4.54
C THR A 133 14.69 -7.61 4.96
N ILE A 134 14.97 -6.78 3.96
CA ILE A 134 15.53 -5.44 4.11
C ILE A 134 14.56 -4.44 3.49
N HIS A 135 13.83 -3.71 4.34
CA HIS A 135 12.84 -2.73 3.91
C HIS A 135 13.44 -1.33 3.92
N LEU A 136 13.97 -0.91 2.78
CA LEU A 136 14.64 0.38 2.63
C LEU A 136 13.67 1.56 2.61
N PRO A 137 14.10 2.78 2.99
CA PRO A 137 13.30 3.98 2.85
C PRO A 137 13.06 4.29 1.37
N LEU A 138 11.88 4.88 1.07
CA LEU A 138 11.47 5.20 -0.30
C LEU A 138 12.35 6.31 -0.90
N LEU A 139 12.65 7.33 -0.11
CA LEU A 139 13.43 8.51 -0.50
C LEU A 139 14.62 8.64 0.46
N ALA A 140 15.78 8.11 0.06
CA ALA A 140 17.02 8.27 0.82
C ALA A 140 18.22 8.27 -0.13
N ASP A 141 19.10 9.24 0.05
CA ASP A 141 20.44 9.19 -0.51
C ASP A 141 21.21 8.05 0.18
N GLY A 142 22.04 7.32 -0.56
CA GLY A 142 22.83 6.22 -0.01
C GLY A 142 22.05 4.89 0.23
N ARG A 143 20.83 4.77 -0.30
CA ARG A 143 20.00 3.56 -0.16
C ARG A 143 20.72 2.28 -0.62
N TYR A 144 21.48 2.32 -1.72
CA TYR A 144 22.26 1.18 -2.19
C TYR A 144 23.37 0.79 -1.20
N ALA A 145 24.10 1.76 -0.67
CA ALA A 145 25.15 1.50 0.31
C ALA A 145 24.57 0.94 1.63
N GLU A 146 23.40 1.39 2.04
CA GLU A 146 22.68 0.81 3.19
C GLU A 146 22.28 -0.64 2.90
N ALA A 147 21.71 -0.91 1.71
CA ALA A 147 21.34 -2.26 1.29
C ALA A 147 22.54 -3.20 1.31
N GLU A 148 23.67 -2.78 0.74
CA GLU A 148 24.91 -3.57 0.71
C GLU A 148 25.43 -3.86 2.12
N ARG A 149 25.55 -2.85 2.96
CA ARG A 149 26.04 -3.01 4.34
C ARG A 149 25.18 -4.00 5.16
N LEU A 150 23.85 -3.84 5.09
CA LEU A 150 22.93 -4.70 5.83
C LEU A 150 22.88 -6.12 5.26
N ALA A 151 22.94 -6.27 3.94
CA ALA A 151 23.00 -7.57 3.28
C ALA A 151 24.27 -8.35 3.63
N ARG A 152 25.45 -7.69 3.68
CA ARG A 152 26.69 -8.31 4.13
C ARG A 152 26.59 -8.84 5.55
N ALA A 153 26.15 -8.01 6.49
CA ALA A 153 25.99 -8.41 7.88
C ALA A 153 25.00 -9.60 8.03
N ALA A 154 23.92 -9.58 7.27
CA ALA A 154 22.93 -10.64 7.26
C ALA A 154 23.49 -11.98 6.70
N LEU A 155 24.23 -11.92 5.59
CA LEU A 155 24.84 -13.10 4.96
C LEU A 155 26.02 -13.65 5.77
N GLU A 156 26.76 -12.82 6.49
CA GLU A 156 27.77 -13.25 7.45
C GLU A 156 27.17 -14.05 8.61
N ALA A 157 25.98 -13.66 9.08
CA ALA A 157 25.27 -14.40 10.12
C ALA A 157 24.71 -15.74 9.59
N VAL A 158 23.97 -15.70 8.48
CA VAL A 158 23.40 -16.90 7.83
C VAL A 158 23.32 -16.68 6.33
N PRO A 159 23.97 -17.51 5.49
CA PRO A 159 23.78 -17.51 4.05
C PRO A 159 22.32 -17.89 3.71
N ALA A 160 21.55 -16.92 3.20
CA ALA A 160 20.14 -17.08 2.85
C ALA A 160 19.72 -16.06 1.77
N PRO A 161 18.61 -16.27 1.04
CA PRO A 161 18.11 -15.31 0.07
C PRO A 161 17.87 -13.91 0.66
N LEU A 162 18.05 -12.88 -0.16
CA LEU A 162 17.81 -11.48 0.22
C LEU A 162 16.50 -10.97 -0.37
N TRP A 163 15.66 -10.36 0.47
CA TRP A 163 14.35 -9.83 0.07
C TRP A 163 14.33 -8.32 0.25
N PHE A 164 14.30 -7.57 -0.85
CA PHE A 164 14.33 -6.13 -0.81
C PHE A 164 12.97 -5.51 -1.09
N SER A 165 12.74 -4.33 -0.49
CA SER A 165 11.73 -3.36 -0.92
C SER A 165 12.43 -2.05 -1.26
N HIS A 166 11.91 -1.33 -2.27
CA HIS A 166 12.40 -0.02 -2.69
C HIS A 166 13.84 0.01 -3.25
N LEU A 167 14.38 -1.15 -3.62
CA LEU A 167 15.61 -1.26 -4.40
C LEU A 167 15.24 -1.52 -5.87
N PRO A 168 15.77 -0.76 -6.84
CA PRO A 168 15.55 -1.03 -8.26
C PRO A 168 16.04 -2.43 -8.66
N PRO A 169 15.37 -3.12 -9.62
CA PRO A 169 15.77 -4.47 -10.04
C PRO A 169 17.22 -4.57 -10.50
N GLU A 170 17.71 -3.54 -11.20
CA GLU A 170 19.08 -3.47 -11.70
C GLU A 170 20.10 -3.38 -10.56
N GLU A 171 19.81 -2.54 -9.55
CA GLU A 171 20.63 -2.39 -8.36
C GLU A 171 20.62 -3.68 -7.52
N ALA A 172 19.45 -4.32 -7.35
CA ALA A 172 19.34 -5.58 -6.66
C ALA A 172 20.12 -6.70 -7.34
N SER A 173 20.05 -6.77 -8.67
CA SER A 173 20.82 -7.75 -9.46
C SER A 173 22.32 -7.50 -9.41
N ALA A 174 22.74 -6.23 -9.40
CA ALA A 174 24.16 -5.87 -9.23
C ALA A 174 24.68 -6.27 -7.84
N LEU A 175 23.89 -5.98 -6.81
CA LEU A 175 24.20 -6.34 -5.42
C LEU A 175 24.26 -7.86 -5.24
N ALA A 176 23.33 -8.62 -5.83
CA ALA A 176 23.32 -10.07 -5.82
C ALA A 176 24.63 -10.68 -6.36
N ARG A 177 25.13 -10.15 -7.48
CA ARG A 177 26.41 -10.58 -8.07
C ARG A 177 27.61 -10.18 -7.21
N GLN A 178 27.60 -8.95 -6.67
CA GLN A 178 28.67 -8.43 -5.83
C GLN A 178 28.82 -9.21 -4.51
N LEU A 179 27.73 -9.72 -3.97
CA LEU A 179 27.68 -10.49 -2.72
C LEU A 179 27.77 -11.99 -2.94
N GLY A 180 27.79 -12.45 -4.17
CA GLY A 180 27.96 -13.86 -4.54
C GLY A 180 29.25 -14.46 -4.05
N GLY A 181 29.25 -15.78 -3.82
CA GLY A 181 30.38 -16.52 -3.28
C GLY A 181 31.55 -16.68 -4.28
N ALA A 182 32.61 -17.34 -3.83
CA ALA A 182 33.83 -17.60 -4.60
C ALA A 182 33.61 -18.42 -5.89
N GLU A 183 32.50 -19.12 -6.03
CA GLU A 183 32.09 -19.88 -7.22
C GLU A 183 31.36 -19.03 -8.27
N GLY A 184 31.13 -17.72 -7.97
CA GLY A 184 30.54 -16.76 -8.91
C GLY A 184 29.01 -16.78 -9.01
N ASP A 185 28.33 -17.66 -8.29
CA ASP A 185 26.88 -17.68 -8.27
C ASP A 185 26.32 -16.48 -7.48
N PRO A 186 25.36 -15.71 -8.05
CA PRO A 186 24.76 -14.60 -7.35
C PRO A 186 23.92 -15.06 -6.18
N VAL A 187 23.90 -14.27 -5.11
CA VAL A 187 22.97 -14.50 -3.99
C VAL A 187 21.54 -14.44 -4.52
N PRO A 188 20.66 -15.39 -4.19
CA PRO A 188 19.26 -15.32 -4.57
C PRO A 188 18.60 -14.06 -4.02
N VAL A 189 17.96 -13.27 -4.90
CA VAL A 189 17.29 -12.02 -4.53
C VAL A 189 15.82 -12.07 -4.89
N ARG A 190 14.98 -11.56 -4.00
CA ARG A 190 13.55 -11.35 -4.20
C ARG A 190 13.18 -9.89 -4.02
N LEU A 191 12.28 -9.38 -4.87
CA LEU A 191 11.84 -7.99 -4.87
C LEU A 191 10.36 -7.91 -4.48
N ARG A 192 10.08 -7.33 -3.33
CA ARG A 192 8.72 -7.08 -2.86
C ARG A 192 8.21 -5.77 -3.44
N MET A 193 7.23 -5.84 -4.32
CA MET A 193 6.68 -4.71 -5.03
C MET A 193 5.18 -4.57 -4.80
N GLY A 194 4.74 -3.41 -4.33
CA GLY A 194 3.33 -3.08 -4.10
C GLY A 194 2.87 -1.92 -4.98
N THR A 195 2.88 -0.69 -4.45
CA THR A 195 2.35 0.51 -5.14
C THR A 195 2.86 0.66 -6.58
N ARG A 196 4.16 0.42 -6.81
CA ARG A 196 4.75 0.55 -8.15
C ARG A 196 4.24 -0.54 -9.11
N LEU A 197 3.95 -1.74 -8.60
CA LEU A 197 3.41 -2.83 -9.42
C LEU A 197 1.96 -2.55 -9.81
N TRP A 198 1.12 -2.20 -8.82
CA TRP A 198 -0.33 -2.11 -9.00
C TRP A 198 -0.81 -0.74 -9.48
N LEU A 199 -0.08 0.33 -9.13
CA LEU A 199 -0.46 1.71 -9.41
C LEU A 199 0.60 2.48 -10.21
N GLY A 200 1.61 1.80 -10.77
CA GLY A 200 2.74 2.44 -11.46
C GLY A 200 2.36 3.12 -12.77
N ASP A 201 1.38 2.59 -13.49
CA ASP A 201 0.86 3.19 -14.72
C ASP A 201 -0.51 3.84 -14.44
N GLU A 202 -0.52 5.18 -14.42
CA GLU A 202 -1.76 5.95 -14.22
C GLU A 202 -2.67 5.91 -15.44
N SER A 203 -2.13 5.73 -16.64
CA SER A 203 -2.93 5.68 -17.88
C SER A 203 -3.73 4.37 -18.02
N ALA A 204 -3.33 3.33 -17.30
CA ALA A 204 -4.02 2.03 -17.30
C ALA A 204 -5.30 2.00 -16.46
N ARG A 205 -5.67 3.11 -15.81
CA ARG A 205 -6.85 3.18 -14.95
C ARG A 205 -7.53 4.54 -15.00
N ALA A 206 -8.84 4.51 -14.80
CA ALA A 206 -9.64 5.70 -14.54
C ALA A 206 -10.54 5.44 -13.32
N THR A 207 -10.70 6.46 -12.47
CA THR A 207 -11.66 6.43 -11.38
C THR A 207 -12.79 7.38 -11.70
N MET A 208 -14.02 6.84 -11.66
CA MET A 208 -15.23 7.55 -12.04
C MET A 208 -16.22 7.57 -10.88
N ALA A 209 -17.12 8.53 -10.87
CA ALA A 209 -18.20 8.61 -9.90
C ALA A 209 -19.50 9.03 -10.60
N THR A 210 -20.60 8.38 -10.24
CA THR A 210 -21.91 8.60 -10.84
C THR A 210 -22.56 9.86 -10.27
N VAL A 211 -23.20 10.65 -11.12
CA VAL A 211 -24.08 11.74 -10.74
C VAL A 211 -25.41 11.15 -10.23
N LEU A 212 -25.69 11.27 -8.93
CA LEU A 212 -26.89 10.72 -8.31
C LEU A 212 -28.11 11.63 -8.47
N ASP A 213 -27.88 12.94 -8.40
CA ASP A 213 -28.96 13.93 -8.55
C ASP A 213 -28.40 15.32 -8.87
N VAL A 214 -29.28 16.23 -9.38
CA VAL A 214 -28.93 17.62 -9.71
C VAL A 214 -30.09 18.54 -9.36
N HIS A 215 -29.83 19.51 -8.48
CA HIS A 215 -30.83 20.47 -8.03
C HIS A 215 -30.40 21.91 -8.30
N PRO A 216 -31.29 22.77 -8.84
CA PRO A 216 -31.03 24.22 -8.89
C PRO A 216 -31.03 24.77 -7.44
N ILE A 217 -30.14 25.72 -7.17
CA ILE A 217 -30.08 26.42 -5.87
C ILE A 217 -29.85 27.91 -6.09
N ARG A 218 -30.47 28.74 -5.26
CA ARG A 218 -30.31 30.20 -5.28
C ARG A 218 -29.33 30.65 -4.20
N ARG A 219 -28.71 31.79 -4.43
CA ARG A 219 -27.92 32.47 -3.41
C ARG A 219 -28.74 32.68 -2.13
N GLY A 220 -28.16 32.33 -0.99
CA GLY A 220 -28.79 32.45 0.32
C GLY A 220 -29.65 31.26 0.74
N GLU A 221 -30.04 30.37 -0.17
CA GLU A 221 -30.68 29.10 0.20
C GLU A 221 -29.71 28.20 0.96
N ARG A 222 -30.27 27.31 1.78
CA ARG A 222 -29.49 26.40 2.62
C ARG A 222 -29.57 24.97 2.10
N ALA A 223 -28.46 24.25 2.19
CA ALA A 223 -28.40 22.86 1.78
C ALA A 223 -27.48 22.03 2.67
N GLY A 224 -27.66 20.71 2.60
CA GLY A 224 -26.90 19.70 3.32
C GLY A 224 -27.26 19.58 4.80
N TYR A 225 -26.59 18.65 5.48
CA TYR A 225 -26.83 18.38 6.92
C TYR A 225 -26.50 19.61 7.81
N ARG A 226 -25.48 20.38 7.41
CA ARG A 226 -25.05 21.55 8.17
C ARG A 226 -25.78 22.83 7.75
N GLN A 227 -26.79 22.71 6.88
CA GLN A 227 -27.60 23.84 6.41
C GLN A 227 -26.73 25.02 5.93
N ARG A 228 -25.67 24.72 5.14
CA ARG A 228 -24.77 25.75 4.63
C ARG A 228 -25.49 26.66 3.66
N VAL A 229 -25.19 27.95 3.80
CA VAL A 229 -25.75 28.98 2.91
C VAL A 229 -25.02 28.92 1.57
N CYS A 230 -25.78 28.82 0.48
CA CYS A 230 -25.23 28.81 -0.85
C CYS A 230 -24.67 30.22 -1.22
N PRO A 231 -23.42 30.31 -1.72
CA PRO A 231 -22.74 31.58 -1.93
C PRO A 231 -23.25 32.34 -3.18
N ALA A 232 -23.84 31.64 -4.15
CA ALA A 232 -24.32 32.20 -5.42
C ALA A 232 -25.40 31.29 -6.01
N ASP A 233 -26.10 31.78 -7.04
CA ASP A 233 -27.00 30.96 -7.85
C ASP A 233 -26.22 29.90 -8.61
N GLY A 234 -26.77 28.66 -8.65
CA GLY A 234 -26.11 27.55 -9.31
C GLY A 234 -26.87 26.25 -9.22
N TRP A 235 -26.12 25.19 -9.15
CA TRP A 235 -26.61 23.81 -9.04
C TRP A 235 -25.91 23.10 -7.89
N ILE A 236 -26.61 22.26 -7.20
CA ILE A 236 -26.04 21.21 -6.35
C ILE A 236 -26.00 19.96 -7.19
N VAL A 237 -24.79 19.43 -7.41
CA VAL A 237 -24.58 18.13 -8.04
C VAL A 237 -24.28 17.14 -6.92
N VAL A 238 -25.14 16.15 -6.77
CA VAL A 238 -24.98 15.06 -5.81
C VAL A 238 -24.19 13.96 -6.47
N MET A 239 -22.97 13.72 -5.99
CA MET A 239 -22.04 12.72 -6.53
C MET A 239 -22.05 11.47 -5.67
N ALA A 240 -21.99 10.29 -6.28
CA ALA A 240 -21.63 9.07 -5.59
C ALA A 240 -20.22 9.19 -5.01
N GLY A 241 -20.00 8.50 -3.88
CA GLY A 241 -18.72 8.56 -3.17
C GLY A 241 -18.72 9.59 -2.03
N GLY A 242 -18.27 9.12 -0.90
CA GLY A 242 -18.17 9.87 0.34
C GLY A 242 -17.02 9.38 1.21
N THR A 243 -17.11 9.59 2.52
CA THR A 243 -16.02 9.24 3.45
C THR A 243 -15.72 7.73 3.49
N SER A 244 -16.70 6.85 3.24
CA SER A 244 -16.48 5.41 3.11
C SER A 244 -15.63 5.01 1.89
N HIS A 245 -15.57 5.88 0.88
CA HIS A 245 -14.75 5.72 -0.32
C HIS A 245 -13.42 6.48 -0.25
N GLY A 246 -13.09 7.06 0.93
CA GLY A 246 -11.88 7.86 1.10
C GLY A 246 -12.00 9.31 0.61
N ILE A 247 -13.19 9.76 0.18
CA ILE A 247 -13.43 11.14 -0.25
C ILE A 247 -13.34 12.10 0.94
N GLY A 248 -12.52 13.15 0.80
CA GLY A 248 -12.31 14.15 1.85
C GLY A 248 -11.44 13.66 3.02
N MET A 249 -10.85 12.48 2.90
CA MET A 249 -9.91 11.94 3.88
C MET A 249 -8.48 12.14 3.37
N GLU A 250 -7.82 13.20 3.83
CA GLU A 250 -6.42 13.48 3.49
C GLU A 250 -5.50 12.93 4.59
N ALA A 251 -4.55 12.07 4.21
CA ALA A 251 -3.44 11.74 5.10
C ALA A 251 -2.44 12.90 5.15
N PRO A 252 -1.78 13.14 6.30
CA PRO A 252 -0.71 14.10 6.37
C PRO A 252 0.35 13.81 5.31
N THR A 253 0.60 14.75 4.40
CA THR A 253 1.70 14.68 3.44
C THR A 253 2.90 15.37 4.06
N SER A 254 4.07 14.72 4.02
CA SER A 254 5.32 15.37 4.42
C SER A 254 5.64 16.47 3.42
N ALA A 255 5.34 17.72 3.78
CA ALA A 255 5.74 18.89 3.01
C ALA A 255 7.23 19.13 3.21
N THR A 256 8.06 18.59 2.32
CA THR A 256 9.52 18.70 2.39
C THR A 256 10.05 19.99 1.81
N THR A 257 9.31 20.61 0.89
CA THR A 257 9.70 21.88 0.24
C THR A 257 8.88 23.07 0.77
N LEU A 258 9.46 24.29 0.72
CA LEU A 258 8.77 25.52 1.08
C LEU A 258 7.49 25.72 0.27
N ARG A 259 7.50 25.37 -1.02
CA ARG A 259 6.32 25.44 -1.89
C ARG A 259 5.20 24.50 -1.40
N GLN A 260 5.54 23.26 -1.05
CA GLN A 260 4.56 22.29 -0.51
C GLN A 260 3.99 22.77 0.82
N ARG A 261 4.81 23.37 1.70
CA ARG A 261 4.35 23.98 2.96
C ARG A 261 3.39 25.14 2.73
N ALA A 262 3.69 26.01 1.78
CA ALA A 262 2.81 27.13 1.42
C ALA A 262 1.47 26.64 0.87
N ILE A 263 1.46 25.61 0.01
CA ILE A 263 0.24 24.99 -0.51
C ILE A 263 -0.56 24.35 0.63
N ALA A 264 0.09 23.59 1.52
CA ALA A 264 -0.57 22.95 2.66
C ALA A 264 -1.19 23.98 3.63
N MET A 265 -0.53 25.10 3.86
CA MET A 265 -1.08 26.21 4.67
C MET A 265 -2.27 26.87 3.98
N ALA A 266 -2.20 27.13 2.67
CA ALA A 266 -3.29 27.71 1.91
C ALA A 266 -4.53 26.79 1.86
N THR A 267 -4.34 25.49 1.60
CA THR A 267 -5.43 24.50 1.62
C THR A 267 -6.01 24.32 3.03
N GLY A 268 -5.17 24.31 4.06
CA GLY A 268 -5.61 24.24 5.45
C GLY A 268 -6.44 25.45 5.88
N SER A 269 -6.06 26.66 5.48
CA SER A 269 -6.83 27.90 5.77
C SER A 269 -8.16 27.94 5.02
N LEU A 270 -8.21 27.48 3.77
CA LEU A 270 -9.45 27.33 3.01
C LEU A 270 -10.37 26.27 3.64
N GLY A 271 -9.82 25.15 4.08
CA GLY A 271 -10.55 24.13 4.80
C GLY A 271 -11.15 24.64 6.13
N ALA A 272 -10.39 25.44 6.88
CA ALA A 272 -10.87 26.10 8.10
C ALA A 272 -12.00 27.10 7.82
N ALA A 273 -11.97 27.77 6.65
CA ALA A 273 -13.06 28.62 6.17
C ALA A 273 -14.24 27.81 5.61
N GLY A 274 -14.15 26.48 5.63
CA GLY A 274 -15.17 25.58 5.11
C GLY A 274 -15.20 25.48 3.60
N LEU A 275 -14.16 25.94 2.92
CA LEU A 275 -13.98 25.83 1.47
C LEU A 275 -12.96 24.73 1.20
N ALA A 276 -13.42 23.57 0.78
CA ALA A 276 -12.56 22.47 0.37
C ALA A 276 -12.79 22.14 -1.11
N LEU A 277 -11.69 22.01 -1.85
CA LEU A 277 -11.74 21.58 -3.23
C LEU A 277 -12.06 20.08 -3.25
N SER A 278 -13.06 19.69 -4.03
CA SER A 278 -13.41 18.27 -4.15
C SER A 278 -12.50 17.55 -5.15
N PRO A 279 -12.38 16.23 -5.07
CA PRO A 279 -11.65 15.44 -6.06
C PRO A 279 -12.42 15.28 -7.39
N TYR A 280 -13.69 15.68 -7.46
CA TYR A 280 -14.51 15.53 -8.65
C TYR A 280 -14.21 16.58 -9.71
N THR A 281 -14.12 16.15 -10.97
CA THR A 281 -13.92 17.01 -12.13
C THR A 281 -15.22 17.16 -12.91
N ILE A 282 -15.81 18.35 -12.92
CA ILE A 282 -17.03 18.69 -13.68
C ILE A 282 -16.69 19.76 -14.69
N ASN A 283 -16.99 19.53 -15.97
CA ASN A 283 -16.66 20.42 -17.10
C ASN A 283 -15.14 20.74 -17.13
N GLY A 284 -14.29 19.73 -16.95
CA GLY A 284 -12.83 19.85 -17.02
C GLY A 284 -12.18 20.60 -15.85
N LYS A 285 -12.91 20.87 -14.77
CA LYS A 285 -12.41 21.61 -13.60
C LYS A 285 -12.79 20.90 -12.30
N LYS A 286 -11.88 20.86 -11.33
CA LYS A 286 -12.22 20.50 -9.96
C LYS A 286 -13.18 21.52 -9.38
N ARG A 287 -14.15 21.05 -8.60
CA ARG A 287 -15.21 21.87 -8.01
C ARG A 287 -15.14 21.86 -6.49
N TRP A 288 -15.75 22.84 -5.87
CA TRP A 288 -15.79 22.96 -4.41
C TRP A 288 -16.89 22.06 -3.83
N PHE A 289 -16.60 21.45 -2.71
CA PHE A 289 -17.66 20.88 -1.88
C PHE A 289 -18.59 21.98 -1.40
N LEU A 290 -19.89 21.74 -1.41
CA LEU A 290 -20.86 22.61 -0.76
C LEU A 290 -20.77 22.47 0.76
N GLU A 291 -20.59 21.23 1.25
CA GLU A 291 -20.31 20.89 2.64
C GLU A 291 -19.37 19.68 2.70
N PRO A 292 -18.83 19.30 3.88
CA PRO A 292 -18.04 18.09 4.00
C PRO A 292 -18.76 16.86 3.44
N PRO A 293 -18.06 15.93 2.79
CA PRO A 293 -18.69 14.76 2.20
C PRO A 293 -19.45 13.93 3.24
N HIS A 294 -20.59 13.38 2.84
CA HIS A 294 -21.35 12.40 3.62
C HIS A 294 -20.66 11.02 3.55
N MET A 295 -21.25 10.01 4.18
CA MET A 295 -20.67 8.67 4.17
C MET A 295 -20.61 8.08 2.75
N LEU A 296 -21.68 8.20 1.96
CA LEU A 296 -21.83 7.57 0.64
C LEU A 296 -21.96 8.56 -0.52
N SER A 297 -22.08 9.85 -0.26
CA SER A 297 -22.29 10.87 -1.28
C SER A 297 -21.62 12.18 -0.93
N SER A 298 -21.43 13.03 -1.94
CA SER A 298 -20.84 14.36 -1.81
C SER A 298 -21.71 15.40 -2.53
N LEU A 299 -21.90 16.56 -1.91
CA LEU A 299 -22.61 17.69 -2.49
C LEU A 299 -21.60 18.67 -3.08
N ILE A 300 -21.67 18.87 -4.39
CA ILE A 300 -20.74 19.71 -5.15
C ILE A 300 -21.48 20.95 -5.65
N PHE A 301 -20.91 22.15 -5.41
CA PHE A 301 -21.47 23.37 -5.94
C PHE A 301 -20.98 23.62 -7.36
N LEU A 302 -21.92 23.84 -8.29
CA LEU A 302 -21.64 24.21 -9.67
C LEU A 302 -22.27 25.59 -9.97
N PRO A 303 -21.50 26.61 -10.39
CA PRO A 303 -22.04 27.95 -10.72
C PRO A 303 -23.07 27.92 -11.85
N ARG A 304 -24.10 28.79 -11.81
CA ARG A 304 -25.21 28.79 -12.76
C ARG A 304 -24.82 28.92 -14.24
N LYS A 305 -23.68 29.55 -14.53
CA LYS A 305 -23.15 29.69 -15.90
C LYS A 305 -22.63 28.36 -16.49
N GLU A 306 -22.40 27.40 -15.67
CA GLU A 306 -21.94 26.07 -16.08
C GLU A 306 -23.13 25.17 -16.40
N LYS A 307 -22.97 24.32 -17.43
CA LYS A 307 -23.99 23.31 -17.75
C LYS A 307 -23.92 22.20 -16.71
N PRO A 308 -24.99 21.86 -16.00
CA PRO A 308 -24.98 20.74 -15.09
C PRO A 308 -24.87 19.42 -15.87
N PRO A 309 -24.24 18.39 -15.30
CA PRO A 309 -24.28 17.04 -15.85
C PRO A 309 -25.69 16.45 -15.71
N ALA A 310 -25.96 15.38 -16.44
CA ALA A 310 -27.19 14.61 -16.27
C ALA A 310 -27.05 13.61 -15.10
N VAL A 311 -28.18 13.25 -14.50
CA VAL A 311 -28.24 12.12 -13.55
C VAL A 311 -27.87 10.84 -14.30
N GLY A 312 -26.98 10.06 -13.71
CA GLY A 312 -26.41 8.86 -14.31
C GLY A 312 -25.11 9.09 -15.11
N ASP A 313 -24.71 10.34 -15.35
CA ASP A 313 -23.39 10.59 -15.95
C ASP A 313 -22.26 10.10 -15.02
N GLU A 314 -21.21 9.53 -15.59
CA GLU A 314 -19.99 9.18 -14.89
C GLU A 314 -18.93 10.26 -15.08
N LEU A 315 -18.43 10.80 -13.98
CA LEU A 315 -17.47 11.91 -13.99
C LEU A 315 -16.16 11.49 -13.31
N PRO A 316 -15.02 11.99 -13.80
CA PRO A 316 -13.72 11.70 -13.22
C PRO A 316 -13.63 12.16 -11.76
N VAL A 317 -13.09 11.27 -10.91
CA VAL A 317 -12.80 11.55 -9.51
C VAL A 317 -11.37 11.12 -9.19
N GLU A 318 -10.60 11.96 -8.54
CA GLU A 318 -9.24 11.61 -8.10
C GLU A 318 -9.29 10.92 -6.74
N LEU A 319 -8.85 9.67 -6.69
CA LEU A 319 -8.80 8.87 -5.48
C LEU A 319 -7.36 8.41 -5.16
N ARG A 320 -7.05 8.43 -3.88
CA ARG A 320 -5.85 7.75 -3.41
C ARG A 320 -6.15 6.27 -3.18
N LEU A 321 -5.93 5.43 -4.18
CA LEU A 321 -6.32 4.02 -4.16
C LEU A 321 -5.71 3.18 -3.03
N THR A 322 -4.63 3.64 -2.40
CA THR A 322 -4.09 3.00 -1.17
C THR A 322 -4.96 3.20 0.07
N THR A 323 -5.95 4.10 0.02
CA THR A 323 -6.86 4.40 1.14
C THR A 323 -8.33 4.42 0.71
N ALA A 324 -8.58 4.41 -0.60
CA ALA A 324 -9.93 4.43 -1.15
C ALA A 324 -10.48 3.02 -1.33
N THR A 325 -11.79 2.87 -1.19
CA THR A 325 -12.56 1.70 -1.63
C THR A 325 -13.40 2.09 -2.83
N VAL A 326 -13.58 1.18 -3.77
CA VAL A 326 -14.46 1.36 -4.93
C VAL A 326 -15.58 0.33 -4.87
N ASP A 327 -16.75 0.69 -5.40
CA ASP A 327 -17.91 -0.20 -5.39
C ASP A 327 -17.79 -1.28 -6.47
N GLU A 328 -17.18 -0.91 -7.62
CA GLU A 328 -17.05 -1.79 -8.77
C GLU A 328 -15.74 -1.56 -9.51
N ILE A 329 -15.20 -2.62 -10.10
CA ILE A 329 -14.03 -2.58 -10.98
C ILE A 329 -14.45 -3.14 -12.33
N VAL A 330 -14.45 -2.28 -13.33
CA VAL A 330 -14.75 -2.64 -14.73
C VAL A 330 -13.44 -2.79 -15.50
N THR A 331 -13.29 -3.92 -16.21
CA THR A 331 -12.15 -4.16 -17.11
C THR A 331 -12.62 -3.94 -18.56
N SER A 332 -11.93 -3.09 -19.28
CA SER A 332 -12.16 -2.84 -20.72
C SER A 332 -11.29 -3.73 -21.59
#